data_3d1bde723d7cf0af06212f9954b3a83c
#
_entry.id   3d1bde723d7cf0af06212f9954b3a83c
#
_cell.length_a   1.000
_cell.length_b   1.000
_cell.length_c   1.000
_cell.angle_alpha   90.00
_cell.angle_beta   90.00
_cell.angle_gamma   90.00
#
_symmetry.space_group_name_H-M   'P 1'
#
loop_
_entity.id
_entity.type
_entity.pdbx_description
1 polymer ?
#
loop_
_entity_poly.entity_id
_entity_poly.type
_entity_poly.pdbx_seq_one_letter_code
_entity_poly.pdbx_strand_id
1 'polypeptide(L)'
;MTLLIIRMNVFPEKRIELSQTISSLSVSTRMQKGCRHCDFWQSVEDENKLVLLEEWNTKKDFMTHLKSDNFKVIRGTRNLLQEPYEKTFHTTGRTVHPNPKSSKLTDEDAL
;
A
#
# COMPACT_ATOMS: atom_id res chain seq x y z
N MET A 1 10.43 11.55 -2.72
CA MET A 1 9.62 10.40 -3.13
C MET A 1 9.17 9.61 -1.92
N THR A 2 7.97 9.11 -1.95
CA THR A 2 7.42 8.33 -0.84
C THR A 2 7.05 6.95 -1.36
N LEU A 3 7.47 5.92 -0.65
CA LEU A 3 7.26 4.54 -1.04
C LEU A 3 6.43 3.82 0.02
N LEU A 4 5.40 3.12 -0.41
CA LEU A 4 4.59 2.27 0.45
C LEU A 4 4.65 0.84 -0.08
N ILE A 5 4.90 -0.10 0.80
CA ILE A 5 4.84 -1.53 0.48
C ILE A 5 3.92 -2.20 1.47
N ILE A 6 2.89 -2.87 0.97
CA ILE A 6 1.97 -3.63 1.81
C ILE A 6 2.08 -5.09 1.43
N ARG A 7 2.45 -5.93 2.39
CA ARG A 7 2.54 -7.37 2.19
C ARG A 7 1.34 -8.02 2.82
N MET A 8 0.69 -8.88 2.06
CA MET A 8 -0.56 -9.52 2.47
C MET A 8 -0.46 -11.02 2.34
N ASN A 9 -1.10 -11.73 3.26
CA ASN A 9 -1.21 -13.18 3.20
C ASN A 9 -2.70 -13.48 3.20
N VAL A 10 -3.25 -13.77 2.02
CA VAL A 10 -4.69 -13.90 1.85
C VAL A 10 -5.14 -15.33 2.12
N PHE A 11 -6.38 -15.50 2.60
CA PHE A 11 -6.95 -16.85 2.67
C PHE A 11 -7.07 -17.39 1.26
N PRO A 12 -6.72 -18.67 1.03
CA PRO A 12 -6.76 -19.24 -0.31
C PRO A 12 -8.10 -19.04 -1.03
N GLU A 13 -9.20 -19.21 -0.31
CA GLU A 13 -10.52 -19.09 -0.90
C GLU A 13 -10.91 -17.63 -1.18
N LYS A 14 -10.13 -16.68 -0.68
CA LYS A 14 -10.37 -15.25 -0.91
C LYS A 14 -9.36 -14.62 -1.86
N ARG A 15 -8.42 -15.40 -2.37
CA ARG A 15 -7.35 -14.87 -3.21
C ARG A 15 -7.85 -14.18 -4.46
N ILE A 16 -8.80 -14.78 -5.14
CA ILE A 16 -9.33 -14.21 -6.38
C ILE A 16 -10.07 -12.92 -6.10
N GLU A 17 -10.89 -12.90 -5.06
CA GLU A 17 -11.62 -11.70 -4.66
C GLU A 17 -10.66 -10.55 -4.35
N LEU A 18 -9.65 -10.81 -3.55
CA LEU A 18 -8.66 -9.80 -3.18
C LEU A 18 -7.91 -9.31 -4.41
N SER A 19 -7.46 -10.23 -5.26
CA SER A 19 -6.67 -9.88 -6.43
C SER A 19 -7.47 -9.00 -7.39
N GLN A 20 -8.73 -9.30 -7.61
CA GLN A 20 -9.58 -8.49 -8.48
C GLN A 20 -9.82 -7.11 -7.89
N THR A 21 -10.04 -7.04 -6.59
CA THR A 21 -10.26 -5.76 -5.90
C THR A 21 -9.04 -4.87 -5.99
N ILE A 22 -7.87 -5.41 -5.63
CA ILE A 22 -6.64 -4.61 -5.64
C ILE A 22 -6.24 -4.23 -7.07
N SER A 23 -6.40 -5.13 -8.03
CA SER A 23 -6.06 -4.82 -9.41
C SER A 23 -6.92 -3.67 -9.95
N SER A 24 -8.20 -3.67 -9.62
CA SER A 24 -9.09 -2.59 -10.03
C SER A 24 -8.70 -1.28 -9.38
N LEU A 25 -8.39 -1.31 -8.08
CA LEU A 25 -7.97 -0.11 -7.37
C LEU A 25 -6.64 0.43 -7.89
N SER A 26 -5.74 -0.44 -8.32
CA SER A 26 -4.44 -0.02 -8.83
C SER A 26 -4.57 0.84 -10.08
N VAL A 27 -5.52 0.49 -10.94
CA VAL A 27 -5.77 1.29 -12.14
C VAL A 27 -6.20 2.70 -11.74
N SER A 28 -7.14 2.80 -10.80
CA SER A 28 -7.62 4.09 -10.34
C SER A 28 -6.55 4.87 -9.59
N THR A 29 -5.77 4.19 -8.77
CA THR A 29 -4.70 4.81 -7.99
C THR A 29 -3.64 5.44 -8.89
N ARG A 30 -3.30 4.78 -10.00
CA ARG A 30 -2.32 5.32 -10.94
C ARG A 30 -2.75 6.66 -11.55
N MET A 31 -4.04 6.95 -11.53
CA MET A 31 -4.56 8.19 -12.07
C MET A 31 -4.56 9.33 -11.05
N GLN A 32 -4.26 9.03 -9.80
CA GLN A 32 -4.27 10.06 -8.75
C GLN A 32 -3.03 10.95 -8.84
N LYS A 33 -3.20 12.21 -8.43
CA LYS A 33 -2.12 13.18 -8.48
C LYS A 33 -0.92 12.69 -7.68
N GLY A 34 0.22 12.71 -8.31
CA GLY A 34 1.48 12.37 -7.65
C GLY A 34 1.81 10.89 -7.61
N CYS A 35 0.95 10.03 -8.11
CA CYS A 35 1.25 8.61 -8.17
C CYS A 35 2.25 8.34 -9.28
N ARG A 36 3.43 7.82 -8.92
CA ARG A 36 4.46 7.47 -9.89
C ARG A 36 4.32 6.04 -10.33
N HIS A 37 4.06 5.14 -9.39
CA HIS A 37 3.88 3.73 -9.66
C HIS A 37 2.87 3.15 -8.68
N CYS A 38 2.11 2.19 -9.15
CA CYS A 38 1.24 1.39 -8.30
C CYS A 38 1.18 0.01 -8.92
N ASP A 39 1.86 -0.95 -8.28
CA ASP A 39 1.99 -2.30 -8.78
C ASP A 39 1.50 -3.31 -7.76
N PHE A 40 0.87 -4.36 -8.26
CA PHE A 40 0.36 -5.41 -7.40
C PHE A 40 0.95 -6.73 -7.88
N TRP A 41 1.64 -7.44 -6.99
CA TRP A 41 2.42 -8.60 -7.33
C TRP A 41 2.04 -9.81 -6.49
N GLN A 42 2.28 -10.98 -7.05
CA GLN A 42 2.04 -12.24 -6.37
C GLN A 42 3.38 -12.97 -6.27
N SER A 43 3.61 -13.61 -5.14
CA SER A 43 4.84 -14.39 -4.97
C SER A 43 4.79 -15.62 -5.87
N VAL A 44 5.92 -15.92 -6.49
CA VAL A 44 6.04 -17.11 -7.32
C VAL A 44 6.04 -18.37 -6.47
N GLU A 45 6.51 -18.24 -5.24
CA GLU A 45 6.61 -19.39 -4.34
C GLU A 45 5.33 -19.69 -3.57
N ASP A 46 4.49 -18.70 -3.34
CA ASP A 46 3.27 -18.87 -2.58
C ASP A 46 2.20 -17.93 -3.14
N GLU A 47 1.23 -18.48 -3.84
CA GLU A 47 0.22 -17.69 -4.53
C GLU A 47 -0.69 -16.88 -3.59
N ASN A 48 -0.66 -17.18 -2.29
CA ASN A 48 -1.43 -16.43 -1.30
C ASN A 48 -0.66 -15.27 -0.69
N LYS A 49 0.59 -15.08 -1.10
CA LYS A 49 1.39 -13.94 -0.66
C LYS A 49 1.41 -12.88 -1.75
N LEU A 50 0.85 -11.74 -1.43
CA LEU A 50 0.65 -10.64 -2.36
C LEU A 50 1.32 -9.38 -1.84
N VAL A 51 1.75 -8.52 -2.76
CA VAL A 51 2.41 -7.27 -2.39
C VAL A 51 1.83 -6.14 -3.22
N LEU A 52 1.45 -5.07 -2.54
CA LEU A 52 1.06 -3.83 -3.20
C LEU A 52 2.21 -2.84 -2.99
N LEU A 53 2.71 -2.27 -4.07
CA LEU A 53 3.79 -1.30 -4.02
C LEU A 53 3.32 0.00 -4.65
N GLU A 54 3.48 1.10 -3.93
CA GLU A 54 3.11 2.42 -4.44
C GLU A 54 4.26 3.39 -4.27
N GLU A 55 4.49 4.21 -5.30
CA GLU A 55 5.46 5.29 -5.22
C GLU A 55 4.76 6.60 -5.51
N TRP A 56 5.01 7.60 -4.66
CA TRP A 56 4.39 8.92 -4.76
C TRP A 56 5.45 10.00 -4.87
N ASN A 57 5.17 11.05 -5.65
CA ASN A 57 6.13 12.14 -5.82
C ASN A 57 6.45 12.83 -4.51
N THR A 58 5.44 13.06 -3.70
CA THR A 58 5.61 13.77 -2.44
C THR A 58 4.85 13.09 -1.33
N LYS A 59 5.25 13.36 -0.10
CA LYS A 59 4.54 12.88 1.07
C LYS A 59 3.12 13.46 1.10
N LYS A 60 2.97 14.69 0.66
CA LYS A 60 1.65 15.34 0.65
C LYS A 60 0.67 14.59 -0.24
N ASP A 61 1.09 14.21 -1.44
CA ASP A 61 0.23 13.46 -2.35
C ASP A 61 -0.10 12.08 -1.78
N PHE A 62 0.86 11.45 -1.14
CA PHE A 62 0.65 10.17 -0.48
C PHE A 62 -0.39 10.31 0.64
N MET A 63 -0.26 11.34 1.47
CA MET A 63 -1.21 11.56 2.58
C MET A 63 -2.62 11.81 2.04
N THR A 64 -2.74 12.50 0.92
CA THR A 64 -4.03 12.70 0.28
C THR A 64 -4.62 11.36 -0.17
N HIS A 65 -3.78 10.51 -0.75
CA HIS A 65 -4.19 9.16 -1.16
C HIS A 65 -4.71 8.34 0.02
N LEU A 66 -4.07 8.43 1.17
CA LEU A 66 -4.49 7.67 2.35
C LEU A 66 -5.90 8.04 2.81
N LYS A 67 -6.36 9.23 2.46
CA LYS A 67 -7.70 9.68 2.82
C LYS A 67 -8.72 9.38 1.72
N SER A 68 -8.27 8.84 0.59
CA SER A 68 -9.14 8.59 -0.54
C SER A 68 -10.02 7.36 -0.34
N ASP A 69 -11.10 7.29 -1.12
CA ASP A 69 -11.98 6.13 -1.10
C ASP A 69 -11.25 4.86 -1.53
N ASN A 70 -10.29 5.00 -2.46
CA ASN A 70 -9.50 3.85 -2.90
C ASN A 70 -8.77 3.21 -1.71
N PHE A 71 -8.15 4.02 -0.86
CA PHE A 71 -7.42 3.44 0.26
C PHE A 71 -8.35 2.89 1.33
N LYS A 72 -9.56 3.43 1.46
CA LYS A 72 -10.55 2.88 2.38
C LYS A 72 -10.92 1.46 1.98
N VAL A 73 -11.00 1.19 0.67
CA VAL A 73 -11.28 -0.16 0.19
C VAL A 73 -10.13 -1.10 0.55
N ILE A 74 -8.90 -0.63 0.43
CA ILE A 74 -7.73 -1.44 0.83
C ILE A 74 -7.82 -1.80 2.31
N ARG A 75 -8.14 -0.84 3.16
CA ARG A 75 -8.32 -1.15 4.58
C ARG A 75 -9.44 -2.15 4.81
N GLY A 76 -10.48 -2.09 4.00
CA GLY A 76 -11.61 -3.01 4.12
C GLY A 76 -11.29 -4.44 3.72
N THR A 77 -10.16 -4.68 3.05
CA THR A 77 -9.78 -6.03 2.66
C THR A 77 -9.16 -6.84 3.80
N ARG A 78 -9.00 -6.25 4.98
CA ARG A 78 -8.35 -6.92 6.10
C ARG A 78 -9.01 -8.25 6.46
N ASN A 79 -10.32 -8.35 6.32
CA ASN A 79 -11.03 -9.59 6.65
C ASN A 79 -10.81 -10.71 5.63
N LEU A 80 -10.14 -10.42 4.53
CA LEU A 80 -9.78 -11.44 3.55
C LEU A 80 -8.41 -12.04 3.84
N LEU A 81 -7.69 -11.50 4.82
CA LEU A 81 -6.31 -11.88 5.11
C LEU A 81 -6.22 -12.82 6.29
N GLN A 82 -5.26 -13.75 6.24
CA GLN A 82 -5.02 -14.69 7.32
C GLN A 82 -4.46 -14.02 8.56
N GLU A 83 -3.81 -12.88 8.37
CA GLU A 83 -3.17 -12.12 9.43
C GLU A 83 -3.12 -10.65 9.03
N PRO A 84 -2.91 -9.73 9.94
CA PRO A 84 -2.80 -8.32 9.58
C PRO A 84 -1.70 -8.11 8.55
N TYR A 85 -1.93 -7.24 7.57
CA TYR A 85 -0.91 -6.99 6.58
C TYR A 85 0.28 -6.27 7.20
N GLU A 86 1.46 -6.50 6.59
CA GLU A 86 2.67 -5.79 6.98
C GLU A 86 2.82 -4.59 6.07
N LYS A 87 3.14 -3.46 6.64
CA LYS A 87 3.31 -2.23 5.88
C LYS A 87 4.69 -1.65 6.11
N THR A 88 5.31 -1.19 5.05
CA THR A 88 6.59 -0.50 5.10
C THR A 88 6.43 0.83 4.40
N PHE A 89 6.89 1.88 5.04
CA PHE A 89 6.75 3.22 4.51
C PHE A 89 8.10 3.93 4.55
N HIS A 90 8.52 4.47 3.42
CA HIS A 90 9.77 5.18 3.33
C HIS A 90 9.59 6.51 2.63
N THR A 91 10.16 7.57 3.17
CA THR A 91 10.26 8.83 2.48
C THR A 91 11.71 9.03 2.16
N THR A 92 12.02 9.21 0.87
CA THR A 92 13.37 9.51 0.49
C THR A 92 13.42 10.97 0.15
N GLY A 93 14.55 11.50 0.17
CA GLY A 93 14.60 12.88 -0.13
C GLY A 93 15.82 13.25 0.47
N ARG A 94 16.18 14.36 0.79
CA ARG A 94 17.18 14.82 1.19
C ARG A 94 17.39 14.52 2.48
N THR A 95 17.60 14.06 3.04
CA THR A 95 17.71 13.85 4.16
C THR A 95 18.40 13.61 4.90
N VAL A 96 18.65 13.73 5.25
CA VAL A 96 19.15 13.93 6.22
C VAL A 96 19.00 12.89 7.15
N HIS A 97 18.77 12.90 8.07
CA HIS A 97 18.61 12.00 8.95
C HIS A 97 17.37 11.64 9.22
N PRO A 98 16.83 10.75 8.86
CA PRO A 98 15.61 10.36 9.17
C PRO A 98 15.48 10.11 10.60
N ASN A 99 14.61 10.70 11.20
CA ASN A 99 14.24 10.39 12.53
C ASN A 99 13.17 9.31 12.45
N PRO A 100 13.45 8.08 12.75
CA PRO A 100 12.50 7.01 12.61
C PRO A 100 11.21 7.27 13.35
N LYS A 101 11.28 7.98 14.46
CA LYS A 101 10.07 8.22 15.20
C LYS A 101 9.16 9.18 14.51
N SER A 102 9.68 10.29 14.04
CA SER A 102 8.83 11.30 13.47
C SER A 102 8.24 10.87 12.15
N SER A 103 8.93 10.06 11.39
CA SER A 103 8.39 9.69 10.12
C SER A 103 7.36 8.59 10.24
N LYS A 104 7.39 7.81 11.32
CA LYS A 104 6.48 6.73 11.39
C LYS A 104 5.18 7.01 12.02
N LEU A 105 5.19 7.84 13.01
CA LEU A 105 4.03 7.96 13.82
C LEU A 105 2.78 8.30 13.12
N THR A 106 2.77 9.33 12.32
CA THR A 106 1.54 9.73 11.76
C THR A 106 1.16 8.90 10.60
N ASP A 107 2.13 8.55 9.79
CA ASP A 107 1.83 7.93 8.50
C ASP A 107 1.45 6.47 8.66
N GLU A 108 2.10 5.77 9.55
CA GLU A 108 1.76 4.39 9.78
C GLU A 108 0.43 4.22 10.45
N ASP A 109 0.05 5.17 11.30
CA ASP A 109 -1.24 5.10 11.98
C ASP A 109 -2.37 5.27 10.97
N ALA A 110 -2.16 5.97 9.89
CA ALA A 110 -3.16 6.17 8.87
C ALA A 110 -3.34 4.90 8.02
N LEU A 111 -2.34 4.06 8.00
CA LEU A 111 -2.40 2.83 7.25
C LEU A 111 -3.11 1.75 8.04
#